data_12f9ae275c0abeb6c94086ee7fe44964
#
_entry.id   12f9ae275c0abeb6c94086ee7fe44964
#
_cell.length_a   1.000
_cell.length_b   1.000
_cell.length_c   1.000
_cell.angle_alpha   90.00
_cell.angle_beta   90.00
_cell.angle_gamma   90.00
#
_symmetry.space_group_name_H-M   'P 1'
#
loop_
_entity.id
_entity.type
_entity.pdbx_description
1 polymer ?
#
loop_
_entity_poly.entity_id
_entity_poly.type
_entity_poly.pdbx_seq_one_letter_code
_entity_poly.pdbx_strand_id
1 'polypeptide(L)'
;DSIRQALNLTGSQDFILLQKTLEELEDKYQIFRNDNGTWSTQKQRGYYEAKISINKKGMGFIDREPFDSLRIPVQDTHGALHGDIVIYSGEPYEPYGKVIAVKERAHEHIIALYAPKFHGAKTFKLVPEDEKLKDKRLIVEKLGNFSMAEGTKVLCKIISSEGQDIHVTIERVIGHKDDPGVDILSVLLENDIVPEFPDEVLDCLDAVPTEVTEEEIKDRKDLRKEITVTIDGDDSKDFDDAVSVKATDNGWNLKVSIADVSNYVTEGSPLDKEAYARGCSTYVVDRVVPMLPHKLSNGICSLNPKVDRFTLTCEMSVNKDGSIADYTVYPSVICSTERMTYGNVNKILDGNTDLQKTYSHLGSLCFDLRDCADAIRSYRYGKGAIDFDTEEAEIKVDKKGNPVSISLRQRGHAERMIEDCMIAANVCVANLLHAKELPCVYRIHEEPQAKKLKSFVVASRLLQHPFSMKSSTVAPKEIQQYLESIKDVPEYPVLSMMLLRCMQKARYDANCIGHFGLAEKEYLHFTSPIRRYPDLIVHRMLKKYVFDTSADKKDMTKDFGKVADYSEQSSIRERASQTAEYAVEDMKKAQYM
;
A
#
# COMPACT_ATOMS: atom_id res chain seq x y z
N ASP A 1 -21.29 -29.55 -26.34
CA ASP A 1 -22.05 -29.33 -27.58
C ASP A 1 -23.06 -28.20 -27.46
N SER A 2 -23.88 -28.14 -26.39
CA SER A 2 -24.89 -27.07 -26.22
C SER A 2 -24.27 -25.66 -26.17
N ILE A 3 -23.15 -25.47 -25.48
CA ILE A 3 -22.41 -24.18 -25.41
C ILE A 3 -21.87 -23.82 -26.80
N ARG A 4 -21.32 -24.80 -27.53
CA ARG A 4 -20.82 -24.61 -28.89
C ARG A 4 -21.94 -24.15 -29.84
N GLN A 5 -23.12 -24.77 -29.76
CA GLN A 5 -24.28 -24.35 -30.54
C GLN A 5 -24.77 -22.96 -30.17
N ALA A 6 -24.86 -22.65 -28.88
CA ALA A 6 -25.30 -21.33 -28.41
C ALA A 6 -24.36 -20.19 -28.83
N LEU A 7 -23.04 -20.47 -28.94
CA LEU A 7 -22.04 -19.50 -29.38
C LEU A 7 -21.78 -19.52 -30.90
N ASN A 8 -22.51 -20.35 -31.69
CA ASN A 8 -22.33 -20.51 -33.12
C ASN A 8 -20.90 -20.87 -33.56
N LEU A 9 -20.19 -21.66 -32.77
CA LEU A 9 -18.82 -22.07 -33.03
C LEU A 9 -18.79 -23.29 -33.95
N THR A 10 -18.24 -23.16 -35.17
CA THR A 10 -18.29 -24.22 -36.19
C THR A 10 -16.93 -24.82 -36.53
N GLY A 11 -15.83 -24.10 -36.27
CA GLY A 11 -14.47 -24.49 -36.56
C GLY A 11 -13.81 -25.43 -35.54
N SER A 12 -12.85 -26.24 -35.96
CA SER A 12 -12.04 -27.06 -35.04
C SER A 12 -11.17 -26.21 -34.10
N GLN A 13 -10.69 -25.10 -34.58
CA GLN A 13 -9.92 -24.14 -33.73
C GLN A 13 -10.81 -23.50 -32.67
N ASP A 14 -12.06 -23.16 -33.01
CA ASP A 14 -13.05 -22.64 -32.05
C ASP A 14 -13.36 -23.65 -30.95
N PHE A 15 -13.37 -24.93 -31.27
CA PHE A 15 -13.60 -26.01 -30.31
C PHE A 15 -12.45 -26.13 -29.31
N ILE A 16 -11.20 -26.07 -29.81
CA ILE A 16 -9.98 -26.06 -28.94
C ILE A 16 -9.97 -24.84 -28.03
N LEU A 17 -10.29 -23.66 -28.57
CA LEU A 17 -10.37 -22.44 -27.79
C LEU A 17 -11.45 -22.51 -26.72
N LEU A 18 -12.65 -23.00 -27.07
CA LEU A 18 -13.74 -23.19 -26.11
C LEU A 18 -13.36 -24.16 -24.98
N GLN A 19 -12.73 -25.30 -25.34
CA GLN A 19 -12.28 -26.26 -24.32
C GLN A 19 -11.25 -25.62 -23.37
N LYS A 20 -10.26 -24.93 -23.91
CA LYS A 20 -9.25 -24.23 -23.12
C LYS A 20 -9.89 -23.16 -22.22
N THR A 21 -10.82 -22.37 -22.74
CA THR A 21 -11.54 -21.35 -21.95
C THR A 21 -12.37 -21.97 -20.82
N LEU A 22 -13.02 -23.12 -21.08
CA LEU A 22 -13.77 -23.82 -20.03
C LEU A 22 -12.86 -24.39 -18.94
N GLU A 23 -11.69 -24.92 -19.30
CA GLU A 23 -10.66 -25.37 -18.37
C GLU A 23 -10.13 -24.18 -17.54
N GLU A 24 -9.82 -23.04 -18.17
CA GLU A 24 -9.39 -21.82 -17.48
C GLU A 24 -10.46 -21.27 -16.51
N LEU A 25 -11.73 -21.35 -16.86
CA LEU A 25 -12.84 -20.94 -15.99
C LEU A 25 -13.05 -21.92 -14.83
N GLU A 26 -12.82 -23.22 -15.05
CA GLU A 26 -12.85 -24.26 -14.00
C GLU A 26 -11.68 -24.06 -13.02
N ASP A 27 -10.47 -23.85 -13.52
CA ASP A 27 -9.27 -23.59 -12.70
C ASP A 27 -9.43 -22.35 -11.83
N LYS A 28 -10.19 -21.36 -12.31
CA LYS A 28 -10.55 -20.15 -11.57
C LYS A 28 -11.79 -20.32 -10.68
N TYR A 29 -12.34 -21.53 -10.59
CA TYR A 29 -13.55 -21.84 -9.83
C TYR A 29 -14.78 -21.00 -10.20
N GLN A 30 -14.84 -20.46 -11.42
CA GLN A 30 -16.03 -19.72 -11.92
C GLN A 30 -17.14 -20.66 -12.40
N ILE A 31 -16.75 -21.81 -12.93
CA ILE A 31 -17.64 -22.90 -13.32
C ILE A 31 -17.14 -24.22 -12.73
N PHE A 32 -18.04 -25.20 -12.67
CA PHE A 32 -17.78 -26.54 -12.14
C PHE A 32 -18.33 -27.58 -13.07
N ARG A 33 -17.55 -28.62 -13.35
CA ARG A 33 -17.97 -29.75 -14.15
C ARG A 33 -18.86 -30.67 -13.33
N ASN A 34 -20.00 -31.07 -13.90
CA ASN A 34 -20.92 -32.03 -13.31
C ASN A 34 -20.59 -33.47 -13.76
N ASP A 35 -21.02 -34.47 -13.02
CA ASP A 35 -20.80 -35.89 -13.32
C ASP A 35 -21.38 -36.31 -14.69
N ASN A 36 -22.42 -35.62 -15.15
CA ASN A 36 -23.03 -35.81 -16.45
C ASN A 36 -22.32 -35.05 -17.61
N GLY A 37 -21.16 -34.44 -17.35
CA GLY A 37 -20.39 -33.70 -18.32
C GLY A 37 -20.91 -32.30 -18.68
N THR A 38 -21.93 -31.80 -17.96
CA THR A 38 -22.39 -30.41 -18.07
C THR A 38 -21.62 -29.49 -17.14
N TRP A 39 -21.79 -28.18 -17.33
CA TRP A 39 -21.15 -27.15 -16.49
C TRP A 39 -22.19 -26.39 -15.68
N SER A 40 -21.85 -26.04 -14.47
CA SER A 40 -22.64 -25.19 -13.57
C SER A 40 -21.83 -24.03 -13.07
N THR A 41 -22.46 -22.88 -12.89
CA THR A 41 -21.84 -21.73 -12.21
C THR A 41 -21.83 -21.93 -10.68
N GLN A 42 -21.01 -21.17 -9.95
CA GLN A 42 -21.02 -21.14 -8.48
C GLN A 42 -22.46 -20.99 -7.94
N LYS A 43 -23.19 -20.00 -8.45
CA LYS A 43 -24.58 -19.73 -8.02
C LYS A 43 -25.53 -20.89 -8.21
N GLN A 44 -25.41 -21.63 -9.33
CA GLN A 44 -26.26 -22.82 -9.59
C GLN A 44 -25.97 -23.97 -8.64
N ARG A 45 -24.75 -24.04 -8.09
CA ARG A 45 -24.35 -25.03 -7.09
C ARG A 45 -24.58 -24.61 -5.64
N GLY A 46 -25.01 -23.36 -5.40
CA GLY A 46 -25.09 -22.82 -4.06
C GLY A 46 -23.72 -22.62 -3.43
N TYR A 47 -22.70 -22.32 -4.26
CA TYR A 47 -21.34 -22.03 -3.81
C TYR A 47 -21.12 -20.54 -3.74
N TYR A 48 -20.36 -20.14 -2.74
CA TYR A 48 -20.02 -18.76 -2.44
C TYR A 48 -18.51 -18.61 -2.25
N GLU A 49 -18.01 -17.41 -2.41
CA GLU A 49 -16.62 -17.07 -2.22
C GLU A 49 -16.47 -16.17 -1.00
N ALA A 50 -15.52 -16.48 -0.12
CA ALA A 50 -15.18 -15.62 1.00
C ALA A 50 -13.79 -15.93 1.58
N LYS A 51 -13.28 -14.99 2.38
CA LYS A 51 -12.09 -15.18 3.19
C LYS A 51 -12.42 -16.02 4.42
N ILE A 52 -11.64 -17.07 4.68
CA ILE A 52 -11.79 -17.92 5.87
C ILE A 52 -10.85 -17.46 7.00
N SER A 53 -11.38 -17.39 8.21
CA SER A 53 -10.60 -17.24 9.44
C SER A 53 -10.50 -18.57 10.16
N ILE A 54 -9.30 -19.05 10.48
CA ILE A 54 -9.10 -20.30 11.21
C ILE A 54 -8.54 -19.99 12.60
N ASN A 55 -9.17 -20.53 13.64
CA ASN A 55 -8.71 -20.38 15.01
C ASN A 55 -7.62 -21.40 15.39
N LYS A 56 -7.01 -21.24 16.57
CA LYS A 56 -5.96 -22.15 17.06
C LYS A 56 -6.38 -23.63 17.18
N LYS A 57 -7.69 -23.93 17.19
CA LYS A 57 -8.24 -25.30 17.23
C LYS A 57 -8.53 -25.86 15.84
N GLY A 58 -8.18 -25.15 14.77
CA GLY A 58 -8.38 -25.54 13.39
C GLY A 58 -9.80 -25.33 12.86
N MET A 59 -10.74 -24.79 13.67
CA MET A 59 -12.10 -24.47 13.20
C MET A 59 -12.08 -23.19 12.36
N GLY A 60 -12.71 -23.26 11.19
CA GLY A 60 -12.89 -22.14 10.28
C GLY A 60 -14.13 -21.30 10.59
N PHE A 61 -14.06 -20.02 10.26
CA PHE A 61 -15.17 -19.06 10.35
C PHE A 61 -15.19 -18.22 9.08
N ILE A 62 -16.39 -18.05 8.51
CA ILE A 62 -16.64 -17.20 7.36
C ILE A 62 -17.69 -16.17 7.75
N ASP A 63 -17.37 -14.89 7.65
CA ASP A 63 -18.32 -13.82 7.92
C ASP A 63 -19.29 -13.67 6.73
N ARG A 64 -20.58 -13.64 7.05
CA ARG A 64 -21.68 -13.55 6.07
C ARG A 64 -22.64 -12.44 6.46
N GLU A 65 -22.44 -11.24 5.99
CA GLU A 65 -23.43 -10.19 6.23
C GLU A 65 -24.66 -10.37 5.30
N PRO A 66 -25.88 -10.23 5.82
CA PRO A 66 -26.31 -9.85 7.19
C PRO A 66 -26.48 -11.02 8.16
N PHE A 67 -26.02 -12.22 7.81
CA PHE A 67 -26.19 -13.45 8.61
C PHE A 67 -25.06 -13.62 9.64
N ASP A 68 -25.26 -14.53 10.58
CA ASP A 68 -24.20 -14.92 11.52
C ASP A 68 -23.04 -15.61 10.81
N SER A 69 -21.84 -15.55 11.41
CA SER A 69 -20.64 -16.19 10.86
C SER A 69 -20.85 -17.70 10.71
N LEU A 70 -20.56 -18.20 9.52
CA LEU A 70 -20.61 -19.64 9.21
C LEU A 70 -19.41 -20.33 9.87
N ARG A 71 -19.67 -21.44 10.57
CA ARG A 71 -18.62 -22.27 11.17
C ARG A 71 -18.26 -23.40 10.22
N ILE A 72 -16.96 -23.59 10.00
CA ILE A 72 -16.43 -24.68 9.17
C ILE A 72 -15.71 -25.66 10.10
N PRO A 73 -16.24 -26.87 10.31
CA PRO A 73 -15.57 -27.90 11.10
C PRO A 73 -14.19 -28.24 10.54
N VAL A 74 -13.26 -28.68 11.40
CA VAL A 74 -11.87 -28.97 11.00
C VAL A 74 -11.78 -29.95 9.82
N GLN A 75 -12.62 -30.99 9.80
CA GLN A 75 -12.66 -31.98 8.73
C GLN A 75 -13.22 -31.41 7.40
N ASP A 76 -13.95 -30.31 7.45
CA ASP A 76 -14.60 -29.68 6.29
C ASP A 76 -13.82 -28.45 5.78
N THR A 77 -12.64 -28.18 6.33
CA THR A 77 -11.77 -27.07 5.88
C THR A 77 -11.07 -27.36 4.55
N HIS A 78 -11.00 -28.62 4.13
CA HIS A 78 -10.37 -29.08 2.88
C HIS A 78 -8.99 -28.44 2.63
N GLY A 79 -8.16 -28.41 3.68
CA GLY A 79 -6.80 -27.88 3.59
C GLY A 79 -6.70 -26.35 3.51
N ALA A 80 -7.79 -25.62 3.73
CA ALA A 80 -7.73 -24.18 3.85
C ALA A 80 -6.91 -23.74 5.07
N LEU A 81 -6.14 -22.69 4.93
CA LEU A 81 -5.36 -22.04 5.98
C LEU A 81 -5.99 -20.70 6.36
N HIS A 82 -5.54 -20.13 7.47
CA HIS A 82 -6.07 -18.85 7.92
C HIS A 82 -5.81 -17.74 6.90
N GLY A 83 -6.88 -17.06 6.49
CA GLY A 83 -6.80 -15.94 5.56
C GLY A 83 -7.02 -16.32 4.10
N ASP A 84 -7.03 -17.61 3.74
CA ASP A 84 -7.29 -18.06 2.38
C ASP A 84 -8.64 -17.56 1.85
N ILE A 85 -8.71 -17.31 0.55
CA ILE A 85 -9.98 -17.14 -0.16
C ILE A 85 -10.46 -18.51 -0.59
N VAL A 86 -11.64 -18.87 -0.12
CA VAL A 86 -12.21 -20.20 -0.33
C VAL A 86 -13.53 -20.15 -1.07
N ILE A 87 -13.79 -21.18 -1.86
CA ILE A 87 -15.12 -21.52 -2.34
C ILE A 87 -15.78 -22.41 -1.29
N TYR A 88 -16.93 -22.01 -0.81
CA TYR A 88 -17.63 -22.73 0.25
C TYR A 88 -19.10 -22.97 -0.07
N SER A 89 -19.70 -23.94 0.58
CA SER A 89 -21.15 -24.16 0.60
C SER A 89 -21.69 -24.05 2.04
N GLY A 90 -22.88 -23.49 2.17
CA GLY A 90 -23.59 -23.34 3.43
C GLY A 90 -24.82 -22.47 3.23
N GLU A 91 -25.98 -22.98 3.62
CA GLU A 91 -27.24 -22.24 3.49
C GLU A 91 -27.24 -21.00 4.42
N PRO A 92 -27.94 -19.92 4.05
CA PRO A 92 -27.92 -18.64 4.81
C PRO A 92 -28.26 -18.79 6.31
N TYR A 93 -29.15 -19.71 6.65
CA TYR A 93 -29.61 -19.93 8.02
C TYR A 93 -28.94 -21.10 8.74
N GLU A 94 -28.06 -21.85 8.07
CA GLU A 94 -27.31 -22.92 8.70
C GLU A 94 -26.07 -22.41 9.41
N PRO A 95 -25.77 -22.88 10.64
CA PRO A 95 -24.61 -22.42 11.38
C PRO A 95 -23.30 -23.08 10.90
N TYR A 96 -23.38 -24.14 10.10
CA TYR A 96 -22.24 -24.91 9.63
C TYR A 96 -22.22 -24.99 8.10
N GLY A 97 -21.00 -24.97 7.53
CA GLY A 97 -20.74 -25.15 6.11
C GLY A 97 -19.47 -25.95 5.88
N LYS A 98 -19.08 -26.07 4.63
CA LYS A 98 -17.83 -26.74 4.23
C LYS A 98 -17.11 -25.94 3.14
N VAL A 99 -15.79 -25.97 3.16
CA VAL A 99 -14.96 -25.53 2.04
C VAL A 99 -15.05 -26.53 0.91
N ILE A 100 -15.21 -26.07 -0.30
CA ILE A 100 -15.21 -26.88 -1.53
C ILE A 100 -13.82 -26.88 -2.14
N ALA A 101 -13.18 -25.70 -2.18
CA ALA A 101 -11.82 -25.52 -2.70
C ALA A 101 -11.18 -24.27 -2.08
N VAL A 102 -9.86 -24.25 -2.07
CA VAL A 102 -9.06 -23.04 -1.82
C VAL A 102 -8.82 -22.38 -3.16
N LYS A 103 -9.39 -21.20 -3.37
CA LYS A 103 -9.24 -20.42 -4.60
C LYS A 103 -7.90 -19.68 -4.63
N GLU A 104 -7.57 -19.01 -3.52
CA GLU A 104 -6.33 -18.27 -3.38
C GLU A 104 -5.75 -18.51 -1.98
N ARG A 105 -4.45 -18.74 -1.92
CA ARG A 105 -3.73 -18.81 -0.65
C ARG A 105 -3.48 -17.41 -0.11
N ALA A 106 -3.68 -17.22 1.17
CA ALA A 106 -3.29 -15.98 1.85
C ALA A 106 -1.77 -15.80 1.87
N HIS A 107 -1.06 -16.91 2.03
CA HIS A 107 0.39 -16.99 2.00
C HIS A 107 0.81 -18.21 1.20
N GLU A 108 1.72 -18.03 0.25
CA GLU A 108 2.31 -19.15 -0.51
C GLU A 108 3.45 -19.81 0.27
N HIS A 109 3.99 -19.10 1.26
CA HIS A 109 5.17 -19.50 2.01
C HIS A 109 4.90 -19.67 3.51
N ILE A 110 5.69 -20.52 4.13
CA ILE A 110 5.72 -20.76 5.59
C ILE A 110 7.16 -20.65 6.05
N ILE A 111 7.38 -19.92 7.14
CA ILE A 111 8.66 -19.93 7.85
C ILE A 111 8.64 -21.10 8.82
N ALA A 112 9.69 -21.91 8.78
CA ALA A 112 9.84 -23.05 9.68
C ALA A 112 11.25 -23.16 10.25
N LEU A 113 11.32 -23.67 11.48
CA LEU A 113 12.57 -24.01 12.15
C LEU A 113 12.95 -25.46 11.85
N TYR A 114 14.18 -25.66 11.42
CA TYR A 114 14.77 -26.98 11.32
C TYR A 114 15.09 -27.51 12.72
N ALA A 115 14.51 -28.64 13.05
CA ALA A 115 14.76 -29.35 14.31
C ALA A 115 15.06 -30.83 14.04
N PRO A 116 16.22 -31.36 14.43
CA PRO A 116 16.46 -32.80 14.39
C PRO A 116 15.47 -33.51 15.33
N LYS A 117 15.04 -34.71 14.99
CA LYS A 117 14.11 -35.48 15.85
C LYS A 117 14.73 -35.82 17.22
N PHE A 118 16.03 -36.04 17.24
CA PHE A 118 16.86 -36.17 18.45
C PHE A 118 18.32 -35.89 18.09
N HIS A 119 19.17 -35.63 19.07
CA HIS A 119 20.57 -35.29 18.84
C HIS A 119 21.29 -36.42 18.06
N GLY A 120 21.91 -36.09 16.93
CA GLY A 120 22.56 -37.05 16.02
C GLY A 120 21.62 -37.81 15.08
N ALA A 121 20.31 -37.50 15.05
CA ALA A 121 19.36 -38.12 14.12
C ALA A 121 19.59 -37.69 12.67
N LYS A 122 19.50 -38.65 11.73
CA LYS A 122 19.44 -38.38 10.30
C LYS A 122 18.07 -37.85 9.86
N THR A 123 17.06 -37.99 10.73
CA THR A 123 15.68 -37.51 10.45
C THR A 123 15.41 -36.21 11.20
N PHE A 124 14.76 -35.27 10.55
CA PHE A 124 14.38 -33.97 11.07
C PHE A 124 12.89 -33.74 10.99
N LYS A 125 12.42 -32.69 11.64
CA LYS A 125 11.11 -32.09 11.43
C LYS A 125 11.29 -30.60 11.16
N LEU A 126 10.36 -30.03 10.42
CA LEU A 126 10.17 -28.58 10.31
C LEU A 126 9.07 -28.16 11.28
N VAL A 127 9.35 -27.18 12.10
CA VAL A 127 8.37 -26.62 13.06
C VAL A 127 7.95 -25.26 12.55
N PRO A 128 6.67 -25.07 12.16
CA PRO A 128 6.18 -23.76 11.73
C PRO A 128 6.37 -22.72 12.84
N GLU A 129 6.73 -21.48 12.47
CA GLU A 129 6.80 -20.38 13.44
C GLU A 129 5.42 -19.78 13.72
N ASP A 130 4.49 -19.77 12.73
CA ASP A 130 3.12 -19.33 12.97
C ASP A 130 2.41 -20.22 13.99
N GLU A 131 1.98 -19.62 15.10
CA GLU A 131 1.25 -20.31 16.16
C GLU A 131 -0.03 -21.01 15.70
N LYS A 132 -0.67 -20.51 14.64
CA LYS A 132 -1.87 -21.10 14.06
C LYS A 132 -1.59 -22.42 13.34
N LEU A 133 -0.32 -22.64 12.95
CA LEU A 133 0.15 -23.84 12.26
C LEU A 133 0.89 -24.82 13.17
N LYS A 134 1.02 -24.55 14.48
CA LYS A 134 1.79 -25.41 15.41
C LYS A 134 1.34 -26.87 15.46
N ASP A 135 0.04 -27.10 15.26
CA ASP A 135 -0.55 -28.46 15.24
C ASP A 135 -0.47 -29.11 13.85
N LYS A 136 0.01 -28.38 12.84
CA LYS A 136 0.21 -28.91 11.49
C LYS A 136 1.57 -29.59 11.36
N ARG A 137 1.62 -30.61 10.52
CA ARG A 137 2.87 -31.32 10.18
C ARG A 137 3.34 -30.85 8.81
N LEU A 138 4.56 -30.32 8.75
CA LEU A 138 5.19 -29.99 7.48
C LEU A 138 5.86 -31.23 6.90
N ILE A 139 5.37 -31.66 5.75
CA ILE A 139 5.89 -32.81 4.99
C ILE A 139 6.75 -32.24 3.86
N VAL A 140 8.04 -32.51 3.91
CA VAL A 140 8.99 -32.00 2.91
C VAL A 140 8.99 -32.93 1.70
N GLU A 141 8.48 -32.46 0.58
CA GLU A 141 8.47 -33.20 -0.71
C GLU A 141 9.84 -33.18 -1.37
N LYS A 142 10.53 -32.04 -1.32
CA LYS A 142 11.84 -31.85 -1.91
C LYS A 142 12.77 -31.14 -0.93
N LEU A 143 13.78 -31.86 -0.49
CA LEU A 143 14.91 -31.31 0.24
C LEU A 143 15.98 -30.92 -0.78
N GLY A 144 16.25 -29.62 -0.90
CA GLY A 144 17.39 -29.12 -1.69
C GLY A 144 18.74 -29.54 -1.07
N ASN A 145 19.84 -29.22 -1.72
CA ASN A 145 21.19 -29.44 -1.19
C ASN A 145 21.56 -28.39 -0.14
N PHE A 146 20.76 -28.30 0.94
CA PHE A 146 20.99 -27.35 2.02
C PHE A 146 21.71 -28.00 3.18
N SER A 147 22.74 -27.32 3.72
CA SER A 147 23.34 -27.64 5.00
C SER A 147 22.62 -26.85 6.09
N MET A 148 22.00 -27.54 7.03
CA MET A 148 21.17 -26.92 8.07
C MET A 148 21.61 -27.44 9.43
N ALA A 149 21.77 -26.53 10.40
CA ALA A 149 21.96 -26.84 11.81
C ALA A 149 20.61 -26.71 12.55
N GLU A 150 20.53 -27.29 13.75
CA GLU A 150 19.37 -27.06 14.62
C GLU A 150 19.16 -25.57 14.87
N GLY A 151 17.93 -25.09 14.75
CA GLY A 151 17.60 -23.67 14.85
C GLY A 151 17.74 -22.86 13.55
N THR A 152 18.13 -23.51 12.43
CA THR A 152 18.09 -22.87 11.12
C THR A 152 16.64 -22.58 10.72
N LYS A 153 16.35 -21.35 10.32
CA LYS A 153 15.07 -20.94 9.71
C LYS A 153 15.12 -21.17 8.21
N VAL A 154 14.02 -21.70 7.69
CA VAL A 154 13.86 -21.97 6.25
C VAL A 154 12.55 -21.38 5.74
N LEU A 155 12.58 -20.92 4.49
CA LEU A 155 11.41 -20.55 3.72
C LEU A 155 10.90 -21.78 2.98
N CYS A 156 9.67 -22.15 3.24
CA CYS A 156 9.01 -23.31 2.65
C CYS A 156 7.85 -22.86 1.78
N LYS A 157 7.83 -23.25 0.52
CA LYS A 157 6.68 -23.06 -0.38
C LYS A 157 5.65 -24.15 -0.12
N ILE A 158 4.38 -23.75 0.01
CA ILE A 158 3.26 -24.67 0.17
C ILE A 158 2.95 -25.29 -1.20
N ILE A 159 2.92 -26.62 -1.27
CA ILE A 159 2.50 -27.37 -2.46
C ILE A 159 1.03 -27.79 -2.33
N SER A 160 0.68 -28.35 -1.18
CA SER A 160 -0.70 -28.73 -0.88
C SER A 160 -0.93 -28.79 0.63
N SER A 161 -2.19 -28.83 1.05
CA SER A 161 -2.54 -28.96 2.46
C SER A 161 -3.76 -29.85 2.58
N GLU A 162 -3.65 -30.91 3.41
CA GLU A 162 -4.72 -31.86 3.68
C GLU A 162 -4.78 -32.22 5.16
N GLY A 163 -5.92 -32.00 5.78
CA GLY A 163 -6.08 -32.31 7.21
C GLY A 163 -5.06 -31.60 8.09
N GLN A 164 -4.16 -32.35 8.72
CA GLN A 164 -3.07 -31.82 9.53
C GLN A 164 -1.74 -31.72 8.77
N ASP A 165 -1.66 -32.22 7.55
CA ASP A 165 -0.42 -32.24 6.77
C ASP A 165 -0.38 -31.08 5.77
N ILE A 166 0.74 -30.40 5.74
CA ILE A 166 1.07 -29.39 4.74
C ILE A 166 2.32 -29.88 4.01
N HIS A 167 2.16 -30.15 2.71
CA HIS A 167 3.25 -30.55 1.85
C HIS A 167 4.01 -29.31 1.38
N VAL A 168 5.32 -29.30 1.59
CA VAL A 168 6.16 -28.13 1.32
C VAL A 168 7.43 -28.49 0.58
N THR A 169 7.97 -27.53 -0.15
CA THR A 169 9.34 -27.56 -0.67
C THR A 169 10.15 -26.49 0.01
N ILE A 170 11.37 -26.82 0.47
CA ILE A 170 12.29 -25.81 0.99
C ILE A 170 12.86 -25.04 -0.18
N GLU A 171 12.60 -23.73 -0.25
CA GLU A 171 13.11 -22.87 -1.30
C GLU A 171 14.40 -22.17 -0.90
N ARG A 172 14.51 -21.77 0.37
CA ARG A 172 15.64 -20.96 0.84
C ARG A 172 15.96 -21.24 2.30
N VAL A 173 17.25 -21.25 2.63
CA VAL A 173 17.74 -21.12 4.00
C VAL A 173 17.84 -19.63 4.32
N ILE A 174 17.18 -19.18 5.38
CA ILE A 174 17.14 -17.76 5.78
C ILE A 174 18.37 -17.44 6.64
N GLY A 175 18.66 -18.29 7.63
CA GLY A 175 19.76 -18.14 8.58
C GLY A 175 19.48 -18.88 9.89
N HIS A 176 20.35 -18.76 10.86
CA HIS A 176 20.08 -19.29 12.20
C HIS A 176 19.15 -18.32 12.97
N LYS A 177 18.25 -18.86 13.78
CA LYS A 177 17.28 -18.05 14.55
C LYS A 177 17.90 -16.96 15.44
N ASP A 178 19.16 -17.17 15.86
CA ASP A 178 19.90 -16.25 16.72
C ASP A 178 20.83 -15.30 15.93
N ASP A 179 20.83 -15.38 14.59
CA ASP A 179 21.60 -14.46 13.75
C ASP A 179 20.91 -13.10 13.66
N PRO A 180 21.66 -11.99 13.74
CA PRO A 180 21.10 -10.65 13.67
C PRO A 180 20.28 -10.41 12.38
N GLY A 181 19.06 -9.91 12.52
CA GLY A 181 18.18 -9.53 11.41
C GLY A 181 17.46 -10.68 10.70
N VAL A 182 17.70 -11.95 11.11
CA VAL A 182 16.98 -13.12 10.58
C VAL A 182 15.52 -13.13 11.02
N ASP A 183 15.22 -12.57 12.18
CA ASP A 183 13.86 -12.37 12.67
C ASP A 183 13.06 -11.45 11.74
N ILE A 184 13.60 -10.28 11.41
CA ILE A 184 12.96 -9.31 10.49
C ILE A 184 12.87 -9.88 9.07
N LEU A 185 13.96 -10.50 8.58
CA LEU A 185 13.96 -11.12 7.25
C LEU A 185 12.91 -12.23 7.14
N SER A 186 12.67 -13.00 8.20
CA SER A 186 11.61 -13.99 8.23
C SER A 186 10.23 -13.36 8.04
N VAL A 187 9.91 -12.28 8.75
CA VAL A 187 8.65 -11.58 8.62
C VAL A 187 8.46 -11.01 7.20
N LEU A 188 9.51 -10.44 6.62
CA LEU A 188 9.46 -9.92 5.24
C LEU A 188 9.14 -11.03 4.24
N LEU A 189 9.87 -12.15 4.31
CA LEU A 189 9.69 -13.27 3.39
C LEU A 189 8.34 -13.99 3.56
N GLU A 190 7.79 -14.05 4.78
CA GLU A 190 6.46 -14.59 5.04
C GLU A 190 5.35 -13.76 4.37
N ASN A 191 5.59 -12.47 4.16
CA ASN A 191 4.70 -11.56 3.44
C ASN A 191 5.08 -11.37 1.96
N ASP A 192 5.87 -12.28 1.40
CA ASP A 192 6.35 -12.24 0.00
C ASP A 192 7.10 -10.93 -0.34
N ILE A 193 7.82 -10.38 0.64
CA ILE A 193 8.66 -9.19 0.48
C ILE A 193 10.13 -9.65 0.43
N VAL A 194 10.67 -9.72 -0.79
CA VAL A 194 12.03 -10.16 -1.07
C VAL A 194 12.94 -8.95 -1.16
N PRO A 195 13.98 -8.81 -0.28
CA PRO A 195 14.86 -7.64 -0.30
C PRO A 195 15.73 -7.53 -1.57
N GLU A 196 16.19 -8.65 -2.10
CA GLU A 196 17.09 -8.70 -3.24
C GLU A 196 16.34 -8.40 -4.55
N PHE A 197 17.02 -7.75 -5.49
CA PHE A 197 16.51 -7.57 -6.86
C PHE A 197 16.98 -8.72 -7.75
N PRO A 198 16.16 -9.18 -8.73
CA PRO A 198 16.57 -10.14 -9.74
C PRO A 198 17.74 -9.63 -10.61
N ASP A 199 18.57 -10.55 -11.11
CA ASP A 199 19.71 -10.21 -11.96
C ASP A 199 19.30 -9.39 -13.20
N GLU A 200 18.17 -9.73 -13.84
CA GLU A 200 17.63 -8.98 -14.97
C GLU A 200 17.39 -7.49 -14.68
N VAL A 201 17.01 -7.18 -13.44
CA VAL A 201 16.81 -5.79 -12.96
C VAL A 201 18.16 -5.12 -12.73
N LEU A 202 19.11 -5.86 -12.13
CA LEU A 202 20.45 -5.34 -11.86
C LEU A 202 21.21 -5.05 -13.15
N ASP A 203 21.09 -5.91 -14.16
CA ASP A 203 21.70 -5.73 -15.48
C ASP A 203 21.20 -4.47 -16.20
N CYS A 204 19.94 -4.07 -15.98
CA CYS A 204 19.40 -2.83 -16.54
C CYS A 204 20.03 -1.57 -15.96
N LEU A 205 20.64 -1.64 -14.77
CA LEU A 205 21.15 -0.46 -14.09
C LEU A 205 22.34 0.19 -14.80
N ASP A 206 23.11 -0.56 -15.59
CA ASP A 206 24.25 -0.01 -16.30
C ASP A 206 23.84 1.04 -17.36
N ALA A 207 22.64 0.89 -17.93
CA ALA A 207 22.08 1.84 -18.88
C ALA A 207 21.43 3.07 -18.23
N VAL A 208 21.20 3.07 -16.90
CA VAL A 208 20.58 4.20 -16.19
C VAL A 208 21.60 5.34 -16.06
N PRO A 209 21.29 6.57 -16.57
CA PRO A 209 22.18 7.71 -16.46
C PRO A 209 22.35 8.16 -15.00
N THR A 210 23.46 8.83 -14.72
CA THR A 210 23.74 9.40 -13.40
C THR A 210 23.44 10.91 -13.33
N GLU A 211 23.35 11.55 -14.50
CA GLU A 211 23.14 12.98 -14.65
C GLU A 211 22.12 13.27 -15.74
N VAL A 212 21.48 14.42 -15.67
CA VAL A 212 20.57 14.95 -16.68
C VAL A 212 21.39 15.71 -17.72
N THR A 213 21.07 15.52 -19.00
CA THR A 213 21.76 16.21 -20.10
C THR A 213 21.01 17.46 -20.54
N GLU A 214 21.72 18.49 -21.02
CA GLU A 214 21.11 19.73 -21.55
C GLU A 214 20.21 19.47 -22.79
N GLU A 215 20.40 18.35 -23.48
CA GLU A 215 19.59 17.97 -24.63
C GLU A 215 18.20 17.51 -24.23
N GLU A 216 18.10 16.78 -23.12
CA GLU A 216 16.84 16.27 -22.55
C GLU A 216 16.01 17.35 -21.85
N ILE A 217 16.60 18.50 -21.52
CA ILE A 217 15.94 19.64 -20.83
C ILE A 217 15.06 20.44 -21.80
N LYS A 218 15.33 20.43 -23.11
CA LYS A 218 14.71 21.36 -24.09
C LYS A 218 13.19 21.39 -24.10
N ASP A 219 12.56 20.26 -23.81
CA ASP A 219 11.10 20.11 -23.83
C ASP A 219 10.45 20.26 -22.45
N ARG A 220 11.23 20.70 -21.46
CA ARG A 220 10.79 20.84 -20.07
C ARG A 220 10.84 22.31 -19.60
N LYS A 221 9.94 22.68 -18.69
CA LYS A 221 9.99 24.00 -18.05
C LYS A 221 11.20 24.07 -17.13
N ASP A 222 12.10 25.01 -17.40
CA ASP A 222 13.32 25.22 -16.59
C ASP A 222 12.99 26.00 -15.32
N LEU A 223 13.05 25.32 -14.17
CA LEU A 223 12.84 25.86 -12.83
C LEU A 223 14.12 25.87 -11.99
N ARG A 224 15.29 25.60 -12.58
CA ARG A 224 16.59 25.48 -11.86
C ARG A 224 17.01 26.73 -11.10
N LYS A 225 16.48 27.90 -11.48
CA LYS A 225 16.77 29.17 -10.82
C LYS A 225 15.82 29.53 -9.69
N GLU A 226 14.76 28.75 -9.49
CA GLU A 226 13.83 28.96 -8.39
C GLU A 226 14.35 28.38 -7.09
N ILE A 227 14.13 29.05 -5.96
CA ILE A 227 14.45 28.50 -4.65
C ILE A 227 13.47 27.35 -4.39
N THR A 228 13.99 26.13 -4.43
CA THR A 228 13.23 24.90 -4.25
C THR A 228 13.96 24.04 -3.22
N VAL A 229 13.26 23.45 -2.27
CA VAL A 229 13.84 22.62 -1.20
C VAL A 229 13.12 21.28 -1.09
N THR A 230 13.84 20.26 -0.66
CA THR A 230 13.24 19.02 -0.13
C THR A 230 13.22 19.11 1.39
N ILE A 231 12.17 18.55 2.03
CA ILE A 231 12.01 18.57 3.50
C ILE A 231 11.57 17.17 3.94
N ASP A 232 12.49 16.42 4.55
CA ASP A 232 12.33 15.00 4.83
C ASP A 232 12.85 14.61 6.22
N GLY A 233 12.76 13.33 6.56
CA GLY A 233 13.40 12.77 7.75
C GLY A 233 14.93 12.82 7.67
N ASP A 234 15.60 12.75 8.82
CA ASP A 234 17.07 12.88 8.89
C ASP A 234 17.79 11.79 8.08
N ASP A 235 17.26 10.57 8.05
CA ASP A 235 17.86 9.40 7.41
C ASP A 235 17.37 9.16 5.97
N SER A 236 16.43 9.96 5.45
CA SER A 236 15.89 9.82 4.10
C SER A 236 16.96 10.08 3.03
N LYS A 237 16.90 9.31 1.94
CA LYS A 237 17.80 9.41 0.77
C LYS A 237 17.03 9.41 -0.56
N ASP A 238 15.78 9.07 -0.54
CA ASP A 238 14.84 8.91 -1.65
C ASP A 238 13.85 10.10 -1.65
N PHE A 239 14.35 11.27 -2.07
CA PHE A 239 13.58 12.51 -2.07
C PHE A 239 12.63 12.53 -3.26
N ASP A 240 11.36 12.18 -3.02
CA ASP A 240 10.30 12.15 -4.02
C ASP A 240 9.81 13.54 -4.42
N ASP A 241 9.78 14.48 -3.46
CA ASP A 241 9.12 15.78 -3.59
C ASP A 241 10.01 16.94 -3.20
N ALA A 242 9.85 18.05 -3.90
CA ALA A 242 10.44 19.32 -3.59
C ALA A 242 9.40 20.43 -3.72
N VAL A 243 9.50 21.43 -2.86
CA VAL A 243 8.52 22.52 -2.76
C VAL A 243 9.17 23.87 -2.98
N SER A 244 8.43 24.75 -3.64
CA SER A 244 8.75 26.17 -3.82
C SER A 244 7.48 26.97 -3.62
N VAL A 245 7.55 28.09 -2.91
CA VAL A 245 6.43 28.97 -2.66
C VAL A 245 6.82 30.43 -2.80
N LYS A 246 5.92 31.25 -3.34
CA LYS A 246 6.06 32.71 -3.40
C LYS A 246 4.76 33.35 -2.95
N ALA A 247 4.84 34.23 -1.97
CA ALA A 247 3.69 35.05 -1.58
C ALA A 247 3.28 35.99 -2.73
N THR A 248 1.97 36.19 -2.87
CA THR A 248 1.34 37.09 -3.84
C THR A 248 0.33 38.00 -3.12
N ASP A 249 -0.21 39.00 -3.79
CA ASP A 249 -1.19 39.92 -3.17
C ASP A 249 -2.47 39.18 -2.69
N ASN A 250 -2.84 38.09 -3.38
CA ASN A 250 -4.07 37.34 -3.13
C ASN A 250 -3.86 35.98 -2.40
N GLY A 251 -2.63 35.64 -2.05
CA GLY A 251 -2.28 34.37 -1.41
C GLY A 251 -0.90 33.91 -1.78
N TRP A 252 -0.75 32.73 -2.38
CA TRP A 252 0.54 32.13 -2.70
C TRP A 252 0.54 31.46 -4.08
N ASN A 253 1.70 31.45 -4.73
CA ASN A 253 2.00 30.55 -5.83
C ASN A 253 2.84 29.40 -5.25
N LEU A 254 2.25 28.22 -5.12
CA LEU A 254 2.86 27.01 -4.61
C LEU A 254 3.21 26.07 -5.75
N LYS A 255 4.47 25.59 -5.79
CA LYS A 255 4.89 24.55 -6.73
C LYS A 255 5.32 23.32 -5.95
N VAL A 256 4.73 22.18 -6.31
CA VAL A 256 5.08 20.84 -5.83
C VAL A 256 5.69 20.10 -7.01
N SER A 257 7.00 19.85 -6.93
CA SER A 257 7.80 19.21 -7.99
C SER A 257 8.13 17.79 -7.57
N ILE A 258 7.63 16.80 -8.31
CA ILE A 258 7.76 15.38 -8.00
C ILE A 258 8.76 14.73 -8.94
N ALA A 259 9.64 13.90 -8.42
CA ALA A 259 10.63 13.14 -9.18
C ALA A 259 10.00 12.41 -10.38
N ASP A 260 10.48 12.68 -11.58
CA ASP A 260 9.97 12.04 -12.80
C ASP A 260 10.56 10.64 -12.99
N VAL A 261 10.17 9.71 -12.12
CA VAL A 261 10.60 8.30 -12.16
C VAL A 261 10.21 7.64 -13.48
N SER A 262 9.07 8.04 -14.05
CA SER A 262 8.58 7.49 -15.33
C SER A 262 9.47 7.81 -16.53
N ASN A 263 10.46 8.70 -16.38
CA ASN A 263 11.48 8.95 -17.40
C ASN A 263 12.49 7.81 -17.49
N TYR A 264 12.74 7.13 -16.38
CA TYR A 264 13.76 6.08 -16.26
C TYR A 264 13.16 4.68 -16.18
N VAL A 265 11.98 4.54 -15.60
CA VAL A 265 11.25 3.27 -15.47
C VAL A 265 10.17 3.23 -16.56
N THR A 266 10.55 2.72 -17.74
CA THR A 266 9.64 2.62 -18.88
C THR A 266 8.70 1.43 -18.76
N GLU A 267 7.47 1.57 -19.26
CA GLU A 267 6.44 0.52 -19.21
C GLU A 267 6.94 -0.80 -19.86
N GLY A 268 6.78 -1.90 -19.15
CA GLY A 268 7.14 -3.25 -19.59
C GLY A 268 8.63 -3.61 -19.48
N SER A 269 9.49 -2.66 -19.05
CA SER A 269 10.91 -2.96 -18.76
C SER A 269 11.06 -3.92 -17.57
N PRO A 270 12.23 -4.57 -17.37
CA PRO A 270 12.48 -5.35 -16.17
C PRO A 270 12.31 -4.54 -14.88
N LEU A 271 12.74 -3.27 -14.87
CA LEU A 271 12.54 -2.34 -13.75
C LEU A 271 11.05 -2.10 -13.45
N ASP A 272 10.22 -1.94 -14.48
CA ASP A 272 8.79 -1.75 -14.35
C ASP A 272 8.07 -3.00 -13.82
N LYS A 273 8.41 -4.16 -14.35
CA LYS A 273 7.85 -5.44 -13.89
C LYS A 273 8.14 -5.69 -12.43
N GLU A 274 9.37 -5.40 -11.99
CA GLU A 274 9.77 -5.55 -10.60
C GLU A 274 9.08 -4.51 -9.71
N ALA A 275 9.00 -3.24 -10.14
CA ALA A 275 8.27 -2.20 -9.41
C ALA A 275 6.78 -2.56 -9.25
N TYR A 276 6.14 -3.11 -10.29
CA TYR A 276 4.77 -3.64 -10.24
C TYR A 276 4.64 -4.81 -9.26
N ALA A 277 5.58 -5.77 -9.31
CA ALA A 277 5.57 -6.92 -8.41
C ALA A 277 5.73 -6.51 -6.94
N ARG A 278 6.59 -5.54 -6.65
CA ARG A 278 6.78 -4.97 -5.30
C ARG A 278 5.63 -4.07 -4.87
N GLY A 279 5.04 -3.31 -5.78
CA GLY A 279 3.94 -2.37 -5.57
C GLY A 279 4.29 -1.13 -4.74
N CYS A 280 5.11 -1.28 -3.71
CA CYS A 280 5.63 -0.19 -2.89
C CYS A 280 6.94 -0.56 -2.20
N SER A 281 7.64 0.46 -1.66
CA SER A 281 8.72 0.25 -0.69
C SER A 281 8.14 -0.14 0.67
N THR A 282 8.84 -1.02 1.41
CA THR A 282 8.46 -1.47 2.76
C THR A 282 9.47 -0.95 3.77
N TYR A 283 8.97 -0.26 4.81
CA TYR A 283 9.79 0.39 5.84
C TYR A 283 9.69 -0.38 7.15
N VAL A 284 10.75 -1.09 7.51
CA VAL A 284 10.83 -1.78 8.80
C VAL A 284 11.87 -1.13 9.70
N VAL A 285 11.84 -1.44 10.99
CA VAL A 285 12.58 -0.69 12.03
C VAL A 285 14.10 -0.54 11.80
N ASP A 286 14.74 -1.41 11.03
CA ASP A 286 16.19 -1.40 10.79
C ASP A 286 16.58 -1.15 9.33
N ARG A 287 15.64 -1.25 8.40
CA ARG A 287 15.92 -1.17 6.95
C ARG A 287 14.72 -0.79 6.12
N VAL A 288 15.00 -0.40 4.89
CA VAL A 288 13.99 -0.22 3.84
C VAL A 288 14.20 -1.31 2.79
N VAL A 289 13.13 -1.99 2.39
CA VAL A 289 13.10 -2.80 1.17
C VAL A 289 12.52 -1.92 0.07
N PRO A 290 13.34 -1.37 -0.83
CA PRO A 290 12.90 -0.36 -1.76
C PRO A 290 12.14 -0.96 -2.95
N MET A 291 11.18 -0.22 -3.50
CA MET A 291 10.48 -0.57 -4.73
C MET A 291 11.42 -0.55 -5.95
N LEU A 292 12.36 0.38 -5.97
CA LEU A 292 13.33 0.58 -7.03
C LEU A 292 14.77 0.44 -6.51
N PRO A 293 15.72 -0.06 -7.32
CA PRO A 293 17.13 -0.12 -6.94
C PRO A 293 17.70 1.25 -6.54
N HIS A 294 18.65 1.25 -5.60
CA HIS A 294 19.22 2.48 -5.01
C HIS A 294 19.86 3.43 -6.04
N LYS A 295 20.35 2.92 -7.19
CA LYS A 295 20.86 3.76 -8.29
C LYS A 295 19.76 4.69 -8.83
N LEU A 296 18.50 4.25 -8.80
CA LEU A 296 17.33 5.06 -9.13
C LEU A 296 16.82 5.80 -7.89
N SER A 297 16.43 5.08 -6.84
CA SER A 297 15.69 5.65 -5.71
C SER A 297 16.50 6.69 -4.91
N ASN A 298 17.81 6.51 -4.76
CA ASN A 298 18.69 7.42 -4.04
C ASN A 298 19.57 8.27 -5.00
N GLY A 299 19.62 7.87 -6.27
CA GLY A 299 20.46 8.45 -7.33
C GLY A 299 19.71 9.44 -8.22
N ILE A 300 19.51 9.04 -9.50
CA ILE A 300 19.00 9.95 -10.54
C ILE A 300 17.57 10.41 -10.31
N CYS A 301 16.72 9.60 -9.68
CA CYS A 301 15.34 9.98 -9.36
C CYS A 301 15.27 10.88 -8.12
N SER A 302 16.12 10.66 -7.10
CA SER A 302 16.09 11.43 -5.87
C SER A 302 16.44 12.91 -6.12
N LEU A 303 15.60 13.81 -5.60
CA LEU A 303 15.75 15.26 -5.77
C LEU A 303 16.88 15.83 -4.89
N ASN A 304 18.06 15.24 -5.03
CA ASN A 304 19.27 15.64 -4.30
C ASN A 304 19.60 17.11 -4.54
N PRO A 305 20.13 17.83 -3.51
CA PRO A 305 20.44 19.24 -3.64
C PRO A 305 21.59 19.51 -4.62
N LYS A 306 21.51 20.66 -5.31
CA LYS A 306 22.57 21.22 -6.17
C LYS A 306 22.91 20.37 -7.41
N VAL A 307 21.95 19.53 -7.84
CA VAL A 307 22.03 18.75 -9.09
C VAL A 307 20.71 18.86 -9.85
N ASP A 308 20.81 18.83 -11.18
CA ASP A 308 19.63 18.88 -12.03
C ASP A 308 18.84 17.58 -11.95
N ARG A 309 17.52 17.69 -11.81
CA ARG A 309 16.59 16.54 -11.74
C ARG A 309 15.33 16.79 -12.55
N PHE A 310 14.86 15.77 -13.25
CA PHE A 310 13.58 15.82 -13.94
C PHE A 310 12.44 15.65 -12.94
N THR A 311 11.43 16.49 -13.15
CA THR A 311 10.23 16.49 -12.30
C THR A 311 8.97 16.64 -13.15
N LEU A 312 7.84 16.23 -12.56
CA LEU A 312 6.50 16.70 -12.93
C LEU A 312 6.07 17.67 -11.85
N THR A 313 5.83 18.91 -12.24
CA THR A 313 5.46 19.99 -11.30
C THR A 313 3.99 20.31 -11.37
N CYS A 314 3.32 20.28 -10.22
CA CYS A 314 1.99 20.86 -10.01
C CYS A 314 2.17 22.27 -9.45
N GLU A 315 1.85 23.29 -10.25
CA GLU A 315 1.88 24.70 -9.87
C GLU A 315 0.47 25.16 -9.54
N MET A 316 0.26 25.71 -8.35
CA MET A 316 -1.03 26.05 -7.79
C MET A 316 -1.09 27.52 -7.36
N SER A 317 -2.16 28.19 -7.73
CA SER A 317 -2.53 29.52 -7.19
C SER A 317 -3.42 29.32 -5.97
N VAL A 318 -2.87 29.48 -4.78
CA VAL A 318 -3.56 29.30 -3.50
C VAL A 318 -4.04 30.65 -2.99
N ASN A 319 -5.34 30.78 -2.72
CA ASN A 319 -5.95 31.97 -2.13
C ASN A 319 -5.62 32.09 -0.64
N LYS A 320 -5.82 33.27 -0.03
CA LYS A 320 -5.63 33.51 1.40
C LYS A 320 -6.49 32.61 2.32
N ASP A 321 -7.62 32.13 1.82
CA ASP A 321 -8.49 31.20 2.54
C ASP A 321 -8.07 29.72 2.37
N GLY A 322 -7.00 29.47 1.63
CA GLY A 322 -6.47 28.14 1.36
C GLY A 322 -7.14 27.39 0.20
N SER A 323 -8.14 27.99 -0.46
CA SER A 323 -8.74 27.42 -1.68
C SER A 323 -7.76 27.53 -2.85
N ILE A 324 -7.79 26.56 -3.75
CA ILE A 324 -6.96 26.56 -4.97
C ILE A 324 -7.79 27.23 -6.08
N ALA A 325 -7.34 28.41 -6.54
CA ALA A 325 -8.01 29.18 -7.58
C ALA A 325 -7.74 28.61 -8.98
N ASP A 326 -6.52 28.19 -9.24
CA ASP A 326 -6.07 27.63 -10.53
C ASP A 326 -4.84 26.75 -10.32
N TYR A 327 -4.61 25.80 -11.23
CA TYR A 327 -3.44 24.95 -11.21
C TYR A 327 -3.06 24.46 -12.61
N THR A 328 -1.78 24.18 -12.79
CA THR A 328 -1.24 23.57 -14.00
C THR A 328 -0.25 22.46 -13.63
N VAL A 329 -0.21 21.40 -14.46
CA VAL A 329 0.75 20.30 -14.32
C VAL A 329 1.58 20.21 -15.59
N TYR A 330 2.89 20.13 -15.44
CA TYR A 330 3.83 20.11 -16.57
C TYR A 330 5.14 19.40 -16.25
N PRO A 331 5.84 18.87 -17.27
CA PRO A 331 7.21 18.39 -17.14
C PRO A 331 8.16 19.57 -16.88
N SER A 332 9.09 19.39 -15.95
CA SER A 332 10.04 20.41 -15.55
C SER A 332 11.43 19.84 -15.22
N VAL A 333 12.39 20.71 -15.08
CA VAL A 333 13.70 20.45 -14.50
C VAL A 333 13.94 21.40 -13.35
N ILE A 334 14.38 20.87 -12.21
CA ILE A 334 14.75 21.64 -11.02
C ILE A 334 16.20 21.38 -10.64
N CYS A 335 16.78 22.32 -9.89
CA CYS A 335 18.01 22.12 -9.13
C CYS A 335 17.69 22.50 -7.69
N SER A 336 17.44 21.49 -6.83
CA SER A 336 17.07 21.74 -5.44
C SER A 336 18.15 22.57 -4.75
N THR A 337 17.74 23.67 -4.13
CA THR A 337 18.65 24.64 -3.48
C THR A 337 19.27 24.03 -2.24
N GLU A 338 18.44 23.31 -1.45
CA GLU A 338 18.86 22.75 -0.16
C GLU A 338 18.03 21.51 0.18
N ARG A 339 18.68 20.54 0.85
CA ARG A 339 18.00 19.44 1.52
C ARG A 339 17.78 19.83 2.97
N MET A 340 16.55 20.04 3.37
CA MET A 340 16.17 20.34 4.75
C MET A 340 15.62 19.12 5.47
N THR A 341 15.65 19.15 6.79
CA THR A 341 15.00 18.12 7.60
C THR A 341 13.81 18.70 8.34
N TYR A 342 12.81 17.85 8.64
CA TYR A 342 11.67 18.25 9.47
C TYR A 342 12.14 18.90 10.79
N GLY A 343 13.12 18.28 11.44
CA GLY A 343 13.68 18.81 12.68
C GLY A 343 14.28 20.21 12.56
N ASN A 344 15.00 20.51 11.46
CA ASN A 344 15.57 21.83 11.22
C ASN A 344 14.50 22.87 10.89
N VAL A 345 13.52 22.50 10.05
CA VAL A 345 12.41 23.40 9.69
C VAL A 345 11.56 23.72 10.93
N ASN A 346 11.21 22.74 11.75
CA ASN A 346 10.51 22.98 13.02
C ASN A 346 11.26 23.97 13.90
N LYS A 347 12.56 23.78 14.10
CA LYS A 347 13.40 24.72 14.88
C LYS A 347 13.47 26.13 14.29
N ILE A 348 13.50 26.25 12.94
CA ILE A 348 13.45 27.56 12.26
C ILE A 348 12.12 28.26 12.55
N LEU A 349 11.02 27.55 12.44
CA LEU A 349 9.68 28.07 12.71
C LEU A 349 9.50 28.45 14.19
N ASP A 350 10.13 27.72 15.11
CA ASP A 350 10.15 27.99 16.55
C ASP A 350 11.10 29.13 16.95
N GLY A 351 11.78 29.78 15.98
CA GLY A 351 12.59 30.97 16.22
C GLY A 351 14.06 30.72 16.52
N ASN A 352 14.63 29.55 16.17
CA ASN A 352 16.07 29.29 16.32
C ASN A 352 16.88 30.19 15.40
N THR A 353 17.52 31.21 16.00
CA THR A 353 18.25 32.27 15.28
C THR A 353 19.50 31.77 14.54
N ASP A 354 20.14 30.71 15.02
CA ASP A 354 21.35 30.17 14.39
C ASP A 354 20.99 29.41 13.10
N LEU A 355 19.93 28.60 13.12
CA LEU A 355 19.43 27.96 11.93
C LEU A 355 18.84 28.97 10.93
N GLN A 356 18.13 30.00 11.40
CA GLN A 356 17.65 31.08 10.53
C GLN A 356 18.79 31.81 9.82
N LYS A 357 19.93 32.04 10.49
CA LYS A 357 21.14 32.59 9.87
C LYS A 357 21.76 31.63 8.87
N THR A 358 21.89 30.35 9.23
CA THR A 358 22.46 29.30 8.37
C THR A 358 21.68 29.18 7.06
N TYR A 359 20.34 29.17 7.13
CA TYR A 359 19.47 29.07 5.98
C TYR A 359 18.92 30.41 5.46
N SER A 360 19.59 31.54 5.79
CA SER A 360 19.16 32.88 5.36
C SER A 360 19.06 33.06 3.85
N HIS A 361 19.78 32.25 3.06
CA HIS A 361 19.73 32.23 1.60
C HIS A 361 18.38 31.71 1.03
N LEU A 362 17.57 31.04 1.83
CA LEU A 362 16.23 30.61 1.46
C LEU A 362 15.17 31.72 1.63
N GLY A 363 15.56 32.91 2.20
CA GLY A 363 14.67 34.04 2.43
C GLY A 363 13.50 33.67 3.35
N SER A 364 12.27 34.01 2.93
CA SER A 364 11.03 33.74 3.68
C SER A 364 10.41 32.37 3.42
N LEU A 365 11.02 31.52 2.58
CA LEU A 365 10.41 30.29 2.07
C LEU A 365 9.74 29.43 3.17
N CYS A 366 10.42 29.16 4.28
CA CYS A 366 9.86 28.32 5.36
C CYS A 366 8.60 28.92 5.99
N PHE A 367 8.58 30.25 6.16
CA PHE A 367 7.43 30.97 6.74
C PHE A 367 6.28 31.08 5.75
N ASP A 368 6.57 31.42 4.48
CA ASP A 368 5.57 31.47 3.42
C ASP A 368 4.93 30.10 3.17
N LEU A 369 5.75 29.02 3.25
CA LEU A 369 5.27 27.65 3.10
C LEU A 369 4.37 27.24 4.28
N ARG A 370 4.74 27.60 5.51
CA ARG A 370 3.91 27.41 6.68
C ARG A 370 2.55 28.09 6.52
N ASP A 371 2.56 29.37 6.20
CA ASP A 371 1.33 30.17 6.11
C ASP A 371 0.42 29.67 4.97
N CYS A 372 0.99 29.24 3.84
CA CYS A 372 0.28 28.62 2.72
C CYS A 372 -0.34 27.27 3.13
N ALA A 373 0.46 26.39 3.77
CA ALA A 373 0.01 25.08 4.18
C ALA A 373 -1.07 25.15 5.29
N ASP A 374 -0.93 26.06 6.26
CA ASP A 374 -1.93 26.30 7.29
C ASP A 374 -3.25 26.81 6.70
N ALA A 375 -3.21 27.65 5.68
CA ALA A 375 -4.41 28.08 4.95
C ALA A 375 -5.07 26.89 4.24
N ILE A 376 -4.30 26.07 3.50
CA ILE A 376 -4.79 24.85 2.82
C ILE A 376 -5.42 23.89 3.85
N ARG A 377 -4.76 23.65 4.97
CA ARG A 377 -5.25 22.80 6.06
C ARG A 377 -6.58 23.32 6.61
N SER A 378 -6.65 24.62 6.89
CA SER A 378 -7.87 25.25 7.40
C SER A 378 -9.04 25.12 6.42
N TYR A 379 -8.78 25.29 5.13
CA TYR A 379 -9.79 25.11 4.09
C TYR A 379 -10.29 23.66 4.02
N ARG A 380 -9.39 22.68 3.99
CA ARG A 380 -9.72 21.24 4.00
C ARG A 380 -10.51 20.85 5.26
N TYR A 381 -10.07 21.36 6.41
CA TYR A 381 -10.78 21.13 7.67
C TYR A 381 -12.18 21.73 7.66
N GLY A 382 -12.35 22.91 7.06
CA GLY A 382 -13.67 23.53 6.81
C GLY A 382 -14.60 22.67 5.95
N LYS A 383 -14.06 21.89 5.01
CA LYS A 383 -14.80 20.92 4.18
C LYS A 383 -15.20 19.65 4.96
N GLY A 384 -14.53 19.36 6.08
CA GLY A 384 -14.82 18.21 6.92
C GLY A 384 -13.77 17.10 6.90
N ALA A 385 -12.53 17.40 6.45
CA ALA A 385 -11.42 16.44 6.55
C ALA A 385 -11.26 15.96 7.99
N ILE A 386 -11.14 14.64 8.19
CA ILE A 386 -11.03 14.02 9.50
C ILE A 386 -9.55 13.84 9.81
N ASP A 387 -9.10 14.34 10.95
CA ASP A 387 -7.78 14.08 11.49
C ASP A 387 -7.92 13.18 12.73
N PHE A 388 -7.46 11.94 12.61
CA PHE A 388 -7.33 11.05 13.75
C PHE A 388 -5.93 11.24 14.32
N ASP A 389 -5.85 11.77 15.52
CA ASP A 389 -4.58 11.94 16.24
C ASP A 389 -4.10 10.55 16.70
N THR A 390 -3.42 9.83 15.79
CA THR A 390 -2.90 8.49 16.09
C THR A 390 -1.44 8.60 16.53
N GLU A 391 -1.16 8.00 17.70
CA GLU A 391 0.20 7.88 18.20
C GLU A 391 0.94 6.76 17.45
N GLU A 392 2.10 7.07 16.86
CA GLU A 392 2.99 6.11 16.24
C GLU A 392 4.20 5.86 17.15
N ALA A 393 4.62 4.61 17.28
CA ALA A 393 5.83 4.28 18.01
C ALA A 393 7.07 4.46 17.13
N GLU A 394 8.08 5.16 17.64
CA GLU A 394 9.43 5.18 17.08
C GLU A 394 10.29 4.18 17.84
N ILE A 395 10.74 3.13 17.15
CA ILE A 395 11.56 2.07 17.73
C ILE A 395 12.99 2.23 17.21
N LYS A 396 13.95 2.43 18.12
CA LYS A 396 15.38 2.46 17.76
C LYS A 396 16.02 1.13 18.11
N VAL A 397 16.80 0.59 17.17
CA VAL A 397 17.53 -0.67 17.32
C VAL A 397 19.04 -0.46 17.29
N ASP A 398 19.78 -1.35 17.92
CA ASP A 398 21.23 -1.39 17.84
C ASP A 398 21.72 -2.04 16.52
N LYS A 399 23.03 -2.12 16.31
CA LYS A 399 23.63 -2.74 15.10
C LYS A 399 23.33 -4.24 14.97
N LYS A 400 22.81 -4.88 16.00
CA LYS A 400 22.39 -6.28 15.99
C LYS A 400 20.89 -6.44 15.79
N GLY A 401 20.15 -5.32 15.64
CA GLY A 401 18.70 -5.33 15.49
C GLY A 401 17.93 -5.47 16.82
N ASN A 402 18.59 -5.35 17.98
CA ASN A 402 17.89 -5.37 19.27
C ASN A 402 17.30 -3.99 19.57
N PRO A 403 16.06 -3.91 20.08
CA PRO A 403 15.43 -2.65 20.43
C PRO A 403 16.13 -2.02 21.65
N VAL A 404 16.53 -0.74 21.52
CA VAL A 404 17.23 0.03 22.58
C VAL A 404 16.36 1.11 23.18
N SER A 405 15.37 1.61 22.44
CA SER A 405 14.40 2.56 22.95
C SER A 405 13.09 2.52 22.15
N ILE A 406 12.00 2.80 22.83
CA ILE A 406 10.69 3.00 22.22
C ILE A 406 10.16 4.35 22.71
N SER A 407 9.83 5.24 21.79
CA SER A 407 9.28 6.56 22.06
C SER A 407 8.06 6.83 21.18
N LEU A 408 7.23 7.79 21.55
CA LEU A 408 6.16 8.26 20.68
C LEU A 408 6.76 9.21 19.63
N ARG A 409 6.45 8.97 18.37
CA ARG A 409 6.81 9.87 17.28
C ARG A 409 5.96 11.14 17.37
N GLN A 410 6.61 12.26 17.58
CA GLN A 410 5.93 13.55 17.57
C GLN A 410 5.88 14.09 16.14
N ARG A 411 4.68 14.27 15.61
CA ARG A 411 4.46 14.98 14.34
C ARG A 411 4.58 16.47 14.58
N GLY A 412 5.63 17.08 14.05
CA GLY A 412 5.87 18.51 14.11
C GLY A 412 5.04 19.30 13.11
N HIS A 413 5.26 20.62 13.07
CA HIS A 413 4.59 21.52 12.13
C HIS A 413 5.06 21.25 10.69
N ALA A 414 6.36 21.01 10.51
CA ALA A 414 6.95 20.79 9.19
C ALA A 414 6.41 19.55 8.48
N GLU A 415 6.19 18.44 9.23
CA GLU A 415 5.61 17.22 8.66
C GLU A 415 4.19 17.48 8.14
N ARG A 416 3.37 18.18 8.94
CA ARG A 416 1.99 18.53 8.55
C ARG A 416 1.95 19.49 7.37
N MET A 417 2.87 20.43 7.32
CA MET A 417 3.03 21.41 6.25
C MET A 417 3.29 20.72 4.89
N ILE A 418 4.22 19.78 4.85
CA ILE A 418 4.51 19.00 3.63
C ILE A 418 3.33 18.10 3.26
N GLU A 419 2.73 17.42 4.23
CA GLU A 419 1.53 16.61 4.01
C GLU A 419 0.40 17.40 3.32
N ASP A 420 0.09 18.62 3.79
CA ASP A 420 -0.96 19.45 3.21
C ASP A 420 -0.64 19.91 1.78
N CYS A 421 0.64 20.23 1.49
CA CYS A 421 1.09 20.53 0.14
C CYS A 421 0.94 19.32 -0.80
N MET A 422 1.30 18.12 -0.33
CA MET A 422 1.19 16.88 -1.11
C MET A 422 -0.26 16.51 -1.36
N ILE A 423 -1.14 16.63 -0.36
CA ILE A 423 -2.57 16.39 -0.55
C ILE A 423 -3.17 17.37 -1.56
N ALA A 424 -2.80 18.66 -1.49
CA ALA A 424 -3.26 19.66 -2.45
C ALA A 424 -2.87 19.30 -3.90
N ALA A 425 -1.61 18.90 -4.12
CA ALA A 425 -1.13 18.47 -5.44
C ALA A 425 -1.86 17.20 -5.92
N ASN A 426 -2.04 16.21 -5.04
CA ASN A 426 -2.78 14.98 -5.34
C ASN A 426 -4.24 15.27 -5.77
N VAL A 427 -4.92 16.19 -5.08
CA VAL A 427 -6.29 16.61 -5.42
C VAL A 427 -6.32 17.31 -6.79
N CYS A 428 -5.38 18.22 -7.06
CA CYS A 428 -5.30 18.91 -8.36
C CYS A 428 -5.11 17.93 -9.52
N VAL A 429 -4.20 16.97 -9.37
CA VAL A 429 -3.95 15.94 -10.39
C VAL A 429 -5.16 15.01 -10.55
N ALA A 430 -5.82 14.64 -9.44
CA ALA A 430 -7.04 13.84 -9.49
C ALA A 430 -8.15 14.55 -10.29
N ASN A 431 -8.40 15.82 -9.99
CA ASN A 431 -9.38 16.64 -10.68
C ASN A 431 -9.06 16.78 -12.18
N LEU A 432 -7.77 16.96 -12.53
CA LEU A 432 -7.33 17.07 -13.93
C LEU A 432 -7.65 15.82 -14.73
N LEU A 433 -7.27 14.64 -14.20
CA LEU A 433 -7.47 13.36 -14.88
C LEU A 433 -8.94 12.97 -14.93
N HIS A 434 -9.67 13.20 -13.83
CA HIS A 434 -11.11 12.91 -13.75
C HIS A 434 -11.94 13.79 -14.70
N ALA A 435 -11.68 15.10 -14.73
CA ALA A 435 -12.40 16.04 -15.62
C ALA A 435 -12.17 15.74 -17.12
N LYS A 436 -11.06 15.09 -17.46
CA LYS A 436 -10.74 14.64 -18.81
C LYS A 436 -11.18 13.20 -19.10
N GLU A 437 -11.81 12.53 -18.13
CA GLU A 437 -12.24 11.12 -18.22
C GLU A 437 -11.10 10.17 -18.63
N LEU A 438 -9.90 10.37 -18.06
CA LEU A 438 -8.72 9.60 -18.40
C LEU A 438 -8.55 8.37 -17.48
N PRO A 439 -7.94 7.25 -17.99
CA PRO A 439 -7.65 6.11 -17.14
C PRO A 439 -6.69 6.51 -16.02
N CYS A 440 -7.02 6.13 -14.79
CA CYS A 440 -6.22 6.50 -13.62
C CYS A 440 -6.41 5.53 -12.46
N VAL A 441 -5.39 5.41 -11.62
CA VAL A 441 -5.45 4.70 -10.34
C VAL A 441 -5.80 5.72 -9.25
N TYR A 442 -7.03 5.64 -8.75
CA TYR A 442 -7.50 6.50 -7.66
C TYR A 442 -7.16 5.91 -6.30
N ARG A 443 -7.00 6.77 -5.31
CA ARG A 443 -6.94 6.40 -3.89
C ARG A 443 -8.29 6.68 -3.27
N ILE A 444 -9.05 5.63 -3.03
CA ILE A 444 -10.43 5.74 -2.53
C ILE A 444 -10.53 5.35 -1.06
N HIS A 445 -11.50 5.96 -0.38
CA HIS A 445 -11.85 5.63 1.00
C HIS A 445 -13.36 5.66 1.13
N GLU A 446 -13.96 4.48 1.28
CA GLU A 446 -15.40 4.30 1.37
C GLU A 446 -15.97 4.84 2.68
N GLU A 447 -17.28 5.03 2.73
CA GLU A 447 -18.00 5.38 3.96
C GLU A 447 -17.82 4.32 5.05
N PRO A 448 -17.94 4.70 6.34
CA PRO A 448 -17.85 3.75 7.44
C PRO A 448 -18.90 2.64 7.35
N GLN A 449 -18.54 1.44 7.81
CA GLN A 449 -19.47 0.31 7.84
C GLN A 449 -20.69 0.61 8.75
N ALA A 450 -21.88 0.62 8.17
CA ALA A 450 -23.13 0.97 8.88
C ALA A 450 -23.37 0.12 10.14
N LYS A 451 -23.04 -1.18 10.12
CA LYS A 451 -23.16 -2.08 11.28
C LYS A 451 -22.23 -1.68 12.42
N LYS A 452 -20.95 -1.42 12.11
CA LYS A 452 -19.95 -0.98 13.10
C LYS A 452 -20.32 0.38 13.67
N LEU A 453 -20.79 1.29 12.82
CA LEU A 453 -21.20 2.63 13.24
C LEU A 453 -22.41 2.59 14.19
N LYS A 454 -23.39 1.72 13.95
CA LYS A 454 -24.51 1.49 14.89
C LYS A 454 -24.00 0.98 16.25
N SER A 455 -23.04 0.07 16.27
CA SER A 455 -22.41 -0.41 17.50
C SER A 455 -21.68 0.71 18.24
N PHE A 456 -20.97 1.57 17.50
CA PHE A 456 -20.32 2.76 18.06
C PHE A 456 -21.32 3.75 18.70
N VAL A 457 -22.48 4.00 18.04
CA VAL A 457 -23.54 4.85 18.60
C VAL A 457 -24.01 4.34 19.97
N VAL A 458 -24.14 3.02 20.14
CA VAL A 458 -24.49 2.43 21.42
C VAL A 458 -23.37 2.63 22.46
N ALA A 459 -22.13 2.33 22.08
CA ALA A 459 -20.97 2.46 22.95
C ALA A 459 -20.74 3.92 23.41
N SER A 460 -20.87 4.88 22.49
CA SER A 460 -20.70 6.31 22.79
C SER A 460 -21.73 6.82 23.83
N ARG A 461 -22.97 6.29 23.76
CA ARG A 461 -24.02 6.60 24.79
C ARG A 461 -23.67 6.01 26.15
N LEU A 462 -23.16 4.78 26.19
CA LEU A 462 -22.73 4.14 27.44
C LEU A 462 -21.57 4.88 28.10
N LEU A 463 -20.67 5.46 27.30
CA LEU A 463 -19.58 6.30 27.78
C LEU A 463 -19.98 7.77 28.01
N GLN A 464 -21.28 8.10 27.98
CA GLN A 464 -21.87 9.44 28.25
C GLN A 464 -21.47 10.53 27.22
N HIS A 465 -20.93 10.16 26.07
CA HIS A 465 -20.60 11.05 24.95
C HIS A 465 -21.33 10.61 23.67
N PRO A 466 -22.66 10.80 23.59
CA PRO A 466 -23.48 10.20 22.54
C PRO A 466 -23.16 10.78 21.17
N PHE A 467 -22.82 9.89 20.23
CA PHE A 467 -22.80 10.20 18.80
C PHE A 467 -24.22 10.04 18.23
N SER A 468 -24.70 11.04 17.52
CA SER A 468 -26.04 11.04 16.93
C SER A 468 -25.93 11.12 15.41
N MET A 469 -26.45 10.11 14.72
CA MET A 469 -26.57 10.10 13.26
C MET A 469 -27.84 10.85 12.85
N LYS A 470 -27.73 11.78 11.90
CA LYS A 470 -28.88 12.51 11.34
C LYS A 470 -29.58 11.74 10.24
N SER A 471 -28.88 10.78 9.60
CA SER A 471 -29.39 9.95 8.52
C SER A 471 -28.86 8.51 8.63
N SER A 472 -29.20 7.64 7.67
CA SER A 472 -28.64 6.27 7.56
C SER A 472 -27.17 6.25 7.19
N THR A 473 -26.67 7.30 6.59
CA THR A 473 -25.26 7.55 6.26
C THR A 473 -24.74 8.71 7.10
N VAL A 474 -23.42 8.80 7.28
CA VAL A 474 -22.75 9.84 8.06
C VAL A 474 -21.83 10.63 7.14
N ALA A 475 -21.85 11.95 7.23
CA ALA A 475 -20.92 12.80 6.51
C ALA A 475 -19.57 12.91 7.26
N PRO A 476 -18.43 13.07 6.54
CA PRO A 476 -17.12 13.26 7.18
C PRO A 476 -17.14 14.39 8.22
N LYS A 477 -17.82 15.50 7.92
CA LYS A 477 -17.96 16.65 8.81
C LYS A 477 -18.67 16.34 10.12
N GLU A 478 -19.61 15.40 10.14
CA GLU A 478 -20.31 14.99 11.37
C GLU A 478 -19.36 14.23 12.29
N ILE A 479 -18.49 13.38 11.72
CA ILE A 479 -17.45 12.67 12.47
C ILE A 479 -16.41 13.65 13.01
N GLN A 480 -15.93 14.57 12.19
CA GLN A 480 -14.99 15.60 12.56
C GLN A 480 -15.53 16.44 13.75
N GLN A 481 -16.75 16.95 13.64
CA GLN A 481 -17.39 17.74 14.69
C GLN A 481 -17.56 16.96 15.99
N TYR A 482 -17.88 15.67 15.89
CA TYR A 482 -17.97 14.83 17.08
C TYR A 482 -16.62 14.65 17.75
N LEU A 483 -15.56 14.30 17.01
CA LEU A 483 -14.20 14.15 17.55
C LEU A 483 -13.73 15.45 18.22
N GLU A 484 -13.97 16.60 17.61
CA GLU A 484 -13.64 17.91 18.20
C GLU A 484 -14.41 18.17 19.48
N SER A 485 -15.71 17.79 19.55
CA SER A 485 -16.54 17.99 20.74
C SER A 485 -16.12 17.15 21.95
N ILE A 486 -15.37 16.07 21.73
CA ILE A 486 -14.91 15.16 22.79
C ILE A 486 -13.38 15.21 23.02
N LYS A 487 -12.67 16.13 22.37
CA LYS A 487 -11.21 16.15 22.36
C LYS A 487 -10.58 16.24 23.75
N ASP A 488 -11.22 16.99 24.63
CA ASP A 488 -10.71 17.28 25.98
C ASP A 488 -11.25 16.33 27.09
N VAL A 489 -12.02 15.28 26.69
CA VAL A 489 -12.55 14.34 27.68
C VAL A 489 -11.63 13.13 27.88
N PRO A 490 -11.57 12.54 29.08
CA PRO A 490 -10.70 11.38 29.36
C PRO A 490 -10.97 10.15 28.46
N GLU A 491 -12.21 10.01 27.98
CA GLU A 491 -12.64 8.90 27.12
C GLU A 491 -12.25 9.08 25.65
N TYR A 492 -11.71 10.23 25.26
CA TYR A 492 -11.31 10.54 23.88
C TYR A 492 -10.47 9.44 23.22
N PRO A 493 -9.39 8.90 23.84
CA PRO A 493 -8.57 7.88 23.20
C PRO A 493 -9.35 6.60 22.86
N VAL A 494 -10.30 6.23 23.72
CA VAL A 494 -11.14 5.04 23.50
C VAL A 494 -12.17 5.31 22.41
N LEU A 495 -12.88 6.44 22.47
CA LEU A 495 -13.92 6.80 21.53
C LEU A 495 -13.35 7.04 20.11
N SER A 496 -12.23 7.76 20.00
CA SER A 496 -11.55 8.00 18.72
C SER A 496 -11.07 6.68 18.10
N MET A 497 -10.47 5.77 18.88
CA MET A 497 -10.05 4.46 18.42
C MET A 497 -11.24 3.58 17.98
N MET A 498 -12.35 3.58 18.74
CA MET A 498 -13.55 2.84 18.36
C MET A 498 -14.15 3.37 17.05
N LEU A 499 -14.17 4.69 16.88
CA LEU A 499 -14.67 5.33 15.66
C LEU A 499 -13.75 5.04 14.46
N LEU A 500 -12.43 5.11 14.65
CA LEU A 500 -11.44 4.72 13.63
C LEU A 500 -11.65 3.28 13.17
N ARG A 501 -11.97 2.34 14.06
CA ARG A 501 -12.28 0.95 13.70
C ARG A 501 -13.59 0.77 12.94
N CYS A 502 -14.46 1.78 12.90
CA CYS A 502 -15.64 1.79 12.04
C CYS A 502 -15.32 2.19 10.61
N MET A 503 -14.19 2.88 10.38
CA MET A 503 -13.76 3.30 9.06
C MET A 503 -13.39 2.08 8.20
N GLN A 504 -13.58 2.23 6.89
CA GLN A 504 -13.01 1.33 5.90
C GLN A 504 -11.49 1.61 5.77
N LYS A 505 -10.74 0.68 5.21
CA LYS A 505 -9.36 0.96 4.80
C LYS A 505 -9.37 1.64 3.43
N ALA A 506 -8.57 2.67 3.27
CA ALA A 506 -8.32 3.23 1.96
C ALA A 506 -7.64 2.17 1.07
N ARG A 507 -7.95 2.20 -0.23
CA ARG A 507 -7.40 1.27 -1.23
C ARG A 507 -7.25 1.96 -2.57
N TYR A 508 -6.56 1.32 -3.50
CA TYR A 508 -6.52 1.78 -4.89
C TYR A 508 -7.67 1.18 -5.68
N ASP A 509 -8.22 1.94 -6.61
CA ASP A 509 -9.31 1.52 -7.49
C ASP A 509 -9.27 2.29 -8.82
N ALA A 510 -9.73 1.65 -9.89
CA ALA A 510 -9.91 2.31 -11.18
C ALA A 510 -11.11 3.27 -11.21
N ASN A 511 -12.07 3.09 -10.30
CA ASN A 511 -13.26 3.93 -10.19
C ASN A 511 -13.07 4.99 -9.10
N CYS A 512 -13.38 6.23 -9.45
CA CYS A 512 -13.36 7.34 -8.50
C CYS A 512 -14.67 7.38 -7.70
N ILE A 513 -14.61 7.00 -6.44
CA ILE A 513 -15.76 7.09 -5.51
C ILE A 513 -15.51 8.08 -4.37
N GLY A 514 -14.40 8.81 -4.43
CA GLY A 514 -13.99 9.77 -3.42
C GLY A 514 -13.18 9.20 -2.26
N HIS A 515 -12.74 10.09 -1.39
CA HIS A 515 -11.95 9.75 -0.21
C HIS A 515 -12.62 10.30 1.06
N PHE A 516 -13.39 9.46 1.74
CA PHE A 516 -14.21 9.85 2.89
C PHE A 516 -13.40 10.58 3.98
N GLY A 517 -12.25 10.04 4.40
CA GLY A 517 -11.45 10.62 5.47
C GLY A 517 -10.90 12.02 5.14
N LEU A 518 -10.58 12.28 3.87
CA LEU A 518 -10.10 13.59 3.41
C LEU A 518 -11.24 14.54 3.02
N ALA A 519 -12.48 14.06 2.98
CA ALA A 519 -13.64 14.79 2.48
C ALA A 519 -13.45 15.31 1.03
N GLU A 520 -12.71 14.55 0.19
CA GLU A 520 -12.44 14.89 -1.21
C GLU A 520 -13.25 13.97 -2.14
N LYS A 521 -13.78 14.55 -3.22
CA LYS A 521 -14.56 13.82 -4.22
C LYS A 521 -13.67 13.02 -5.15
N GLU A 522 -12.56 13.59 -5.55
CA GLU A 522 -11.54 13.00 -6.39
C GLU A 522 -10.20 13.02 -5.65
N TYR A 523 -9.58 11.86 -5.52
CA TYR A 523 -8.27 11.75 -4.87
C TYR A 523 -7.45 10.61 -5.49
N LEU A 524 -6.18 10.87 -5.66
CA LEU A 524 -5.19 9.89 -6.11
C LEU A 524 -3.84 10.14 -5.41
N HIS A 525 -2.90 9.25 -5.63
CA HIS A 525 -1.51 9.46 -5.24
C HIS A 525 -0.67 9.81 -6.47
N PHE A 526 0.07 10.92 -6.39
CA PHE A 526 0.93 11.44 -7.45
C PHE A 526 2.34 11.75 -6.93
N THR A 527 2.47 11.99 -5.62
CA THR A 527 3.60 12.69 -5.01
C THR A 527 4.75 11.78 -4.55
N SER A 528 4.68 10.45 -4.76
CA SER A 528 5.75 9.55 -4.29
C SER A 528 6.03 8.38 -5.24
N PRO A 529 6.43 8.61 -6.50
CA PRO A 529 6.65 7.57 -7.50
C PRO A 529 7.92 6.73 -7.27
N ILE A 530 8.86 7.16 -6.44
CA ILE A 530 10.05 6.36 -6.08
C ILE A 530 9.64 5.16 -5.23
N ARG A 531 8.61 5.33 -4.38
CA ARG A 531 8.21 4.34 -3.38
C ARG A 531 6.78 3.81 -3.52
N ARG A 532 5.99 4.29 -4.49
CA ARG A 532 4.62 3.79 -4.75
C ARG A 532 4.38 3.62 -6.24
N TYR A 533 4.03 2.42 -6.65
CA TYR A 533 3.75 2.10 -8.05
C TYR A 533 2.53 2.85 -8.64
N PRO A 534 1.40 3.06 -7.90
CA PRO A 534 0.28 3.87 -8.41
C PRO A 534 0.68 5.27 -8.85
N ASP A 535 1.57 5.94 -8.13
CA ASP A 535 2.07 7.26 -8.47
C ASP A 535 2.83 7.24 -9.81
N LEU A 536 3.65 6.20 -10.03
CA LEU A 536 4.34 6.00 -11.30
C LEU A 536 3.34 5.83 -12.46
N ILE A 537 2.25 5.10 -12.25
CA ILE A 537 1.18 4.96 -13.26
C ILE A 537 0.52 6.31 -13.54
N VAL A 538 0.20 7.09 -12.51
CA VAL A 538 -0.36 8.45 -12.68
C VAL A 538 0.58 9.33 -13.52
N HIS A 539 1.89 9.30 -13.26
CA HIS A 539 2.87 10.03 -14.06
C HIS A 539 2.85 9.61 -15.53
N ARG A 540 2.74 8.32 -15.82
CA ARG A 540 2.62 7.80 -17.20
C ARG A 540 1.33 8.27 -17.86
N MET A 541 0.19 8.28 -17.16
CA MET A 541 -1.08 8.75 -17.71
C MET A 541 -1.03 10.25 -18.02
N LEU A 542 -0.42 11.07 -17.15
CA LEU A 542 -0.17 12.48 -17.41
C LEU A 542 0.68 12.68 -18.67
N LYS A 543 1.79 11.97 -18.78
CA LYS A 543 2.67 12.06 -19.96
C LYS A 543 1.94 11.68 -21.24
N LYS A 544 1.22 10.57 -21.23
CA LYS A 544 0.58 10.00 -22.41
C LYS A 544 -0.64 10.78 -22.89
N TYR A 545 -1.44 11.35 -21.97
CA TYR A 545 -2.75 11.93 -22.30
C TYR A 545 -2.88 13.41 -22.04
N VAL A 546 -1.98 14.00 -21.25
CA VAL A 546 -2.03 15.43 -20.93
C VAL A 546 -0.90 16.21 -21.61
N PHE A 547 0.33 15.66 -21.59
CA PHE A 547 1.48 16.35 -22.17
C PHE A 547 1.73 15.94 -23.63
N ASP A 548 1.60 14.64 -23.94
CA ASP A 548 1.59 14.13 -25.31
C ASP A 548 0.15 13.76 -25.72
N THR A 549 -0.42 14.52 -26.63
CA THR A 549 -1.80 14.31 -27.08
C THR A 549 -1.90 13.38 -28.30
N SER A 550 -0.86 12.64 -28.63
CA SER A 550 -0.79 11.74 -29.79
C SER A 550 -1.55 10.42 -29.59
N ALA A 551 -1.85 10.04 -28.32
CA ALA A 551 -2.52 8.79 -27.98
C ALA A 551 -3.98 8.77 -28.46
N ASP A 552 -4.41 7.64 -29.03
CA ASP A 552 -5.73 7.46 -29.61
C ASP A 552 -6.75 6.81 -28.64
N LYS A 553 -8.03 6.70 -29.05
CA LYS A 553 -9.09 6.06 -28.27
C LYS A 553 -8.85 4.58 -27.97
N LYS A 554 -8.11 3.88 -28.85
CA LYS A 554 -7.80 2.46 -28.69
C LYS A 554 -6.78 2.26 -27.57
N ASP A 555 -5.77 3.14 -27.50
CA ASP A 555 -4.81 3.17 -26.40
C ASP A 555 -5.50 3.43 -25.07
N MET A 556 -6.42 4.41 -25.04
CA MET A 556 -7.19 4.74 -23.85
C MET A 556 -8.02 3.54 -23.35
N THR A 557 -8.72 2.82 -24.25
CA THR A 557 -9.51 1.63 -23.89
C THR A 557 -8.63 0.53 -23.31
N LYS A 558 -7.43 0.33 -23.87
CA LYS A 558 -6.46 -0.64 -23.36
C LYS A 558 -5.97 -0.28 -21.95
N ASP A 559 -5.68 1.00 -21.70
CA ASP A 559 -5.19 1.45 -20.41
C ASP A 559 -6.29 1.43 -19.34
N PHE A 560 -7.56 1.68 -19.66
CA PHE A 560 -8.68 1.43 -18.75
C PHE A 560 -8.75 -0.04 -18.29
N GLY A 561 -8.42 -1.00 -19.16
CA GLY A 561 -8.32 -2.41 -18.77
C GLY A 561 -7.19 -2.67 -17.79
N LYS A 562 -6.03 -2.03 -17.98
CA LYS A 562 -4.85 -2.23 -17.13
C LYS A 562 -4.94 -1.57 -15.76
N VAL A 563 -5.60 -0.40 -15.64
CA VAL A 563 -5.64 0.33 -14.36
C VAL A 563 -6.39 -0.43 -13.27
N ALA A 564 -7.30 -1.33 -13.62
CA ALA A 564 -7.96 -2.22 -12.67
C ALA A 564 -6.95 -3.18 -12.04
N ASP A 565 -6.12 -3.85 -12.87
CA ASP A 565 -5.08 -4.78 -12.41
C ASP A 565 -4.02 -4.04 -11.57
N TYR A 566 -3.60 -2.84 -12.01
CA TYR A 566 -2.65 -2.00 -11.25
C TYR A 566 -3.19 -1.61 -9.88
N SER A 567 -4.48 -1.28 -9.79
CA SER A 567 -5.15 -0.90 -8.55
C SER A 567 -5.24 -2.07 -7.57
N GLU A 568 -5.63 -3.24 -8.07
CA GLU A 568 -5.74 -4.46 -7.26
C GLU A 568 -4.38 -4.89 -6.72
N GLN A 569 -3.38 -5.03 -7.60
CA GLN A 569 -2.02 -5.41 -7.22
C GLN A 569 -1.42 -4.43 -6.21
N SER A 570 -1.54 -3.12 -6.45
CA SER A 570 -1.04 -2.10 -5.53
C SER A 570 -1.70 -2.19 -4.15
N SER A 571 -3.01 -2.45 -4.10
CA SER A 571 -3.73 -2.63 -2.83
C SER A 571 -3.32 -3.90 -2.08
N ILE A 572 -3.03 -4.98 -2.80
CA ILE A 572 -2.51 -6.25 -2.23
C ILE A 572 -1.13 -6.01 -1.62
N ARG A 573 -0.22 -5.41 -2.40
CA ARG A 573 1.16 -5.19 -1.97
C ARG A 573 1.28 -4.19 -0.82
N GLU A 574 0.49 -3.11 -0.84
CA GLU A 574 0.42 -2.17 0.29
C GLU A 574 -0.04 -2.87 1.58
N ARG A 575 -1.05 -3.74 1.51
CA ARG A 575 -1.49 -4.51 2.68
C ARG A 575 -0.42 -5.48 3.19
N ALA A 576 0.31 -6.14 2.30
CA ALA A 576 1.42 -7.02 2.66
C ALA A 576 2.54 -6.23 3.37
N SER A 577 2.93 -5.07 2.82
CA SER A 577 3.89 -4.15 3.44
C SER A 577 3.45 -3.72 4.83
N GLN A 578 2.23 -3.20 4.99
CA GLN A 578 1.69 -2.81 6.30
C GLN A 578 1.66 -3.97 7.31
N THR A 579 1.30 -5.17 6.85
CA THR A 579 1.26 -6.35 7.73
C THR A 579 2.66 -6.69 8.23
N ALA A 580 3.66 -6.66 7.35
CA ALA A 580 5.05 -6.90 7.72
C ALA A 580 5.59 -5.81 8.67
N GLU A 581 5.31 -4.54 8.39
CA GLU A 581 5.70 -3.40 9.23
C GLU A 581 5.16 -3.56 10.66
N TYR A 582 3.85 -3.78 10.81
CA TYR A 582 3.23 -4.01 12.13
C TYR A 582 3.75 -5.27 12.84
N ALA A 583 3.96 -6.37 12.10
CA ALA A 583 4.49 -7.59 12.69
C ALA A 583 5.92 -7.39 13.23
N VAL A 584 6.77 -6.65 12.51
CA VAL A 584 8.12 -6.30 12.96
C VAL A 584 8.06 -5.35 14.17
N GLU A 585 7.19 -4.34 14.14
CA GLU A 585 7.00 -3.45 15.29
C GLU A 585 6.57 -4.20 16.55
N ASP A 586 5.55 -5.05 16.45
CA ASP A 586 5.01 -5.81 17.57
C ASP A 586 6.05 -6.79 18.12
N MET A 587 6.82 -7.45 17.23
CA MET A 587 7.94 -8.31 17.60
C MET A 587 9.00 -7.52 18.38
N LYS A 588 9.40 -6.33 17.90
CA LYS A 588 10.41 -5.51 18.58
C LYS A 588 9.90 -4.91 19.89
N LYS A 589 8.61 -4.53 19.96
CA LYS A 589 7.97 -4.11 21.22
C LYS A 589 8.00 -5.26 22.25
N ALA A 590 7.67 -6.48 21.83
CA ALA A 590 7.73 -7.66 22.71
C ALA A 590 9.16 -8.02 23.15
N GLN A 591 10.17 -7.81 22.29
CA GLN A 591 11.58 -8.01 22.66
C GLN A 591 12.09 -6.96 23.65
N TYR A 592 11.54 -5.76 23.64
CA TYR A 592 11.93 -4.65 24.51
C TYR A 592 11.35 -4.79 25.93
N MET A 593 10.13 -5.37 26.07
CA MET A 593 9.46 -5.63 27.37
C MET A 593 10.05 -6.81 28.12
#